data_0982abdcd29b178912c0863c1f2625b4
#
_entry.id   0982abdcd29b178912c0863c1f2625b4
#
_cell.length_a   1.000
_cell.length_b   1.000
_cell.length_c   1.000
_cell.angle_alpha   90.00
_cell.angle_beta   90.00
_cell.angle_gamma   90.00
#
_symmetry.space_group_name_H-M   'P 1'
#
loop_
_entity.id
_entity.type
_entity.pdbx_description
1 polymer ?
#
loop_
_entity_poly.entity_id
_entity_poly.type
_entity_poly.pdbx_seq_one_letter_code
_entity_poly.pdbx_strand_id
1 'polypeptide(L)'
;MPVEKTSEVVINSDDPAWAHCVCEDPTKKHWLKCKYCDKLCKAGITRIKYHLAGIKGFNVTKCAKCPPPVQKEMFDLLTKKTDEKDQKAKEKQRERGEIDIDNSDDSCGEEDLDNCNAVLLQKPTKGSSSSKSVAGGGTMEKYYKPPSIEESVMIMQKGSKLSNKVQTTLTTQKREEQRDRACEYICQFFYEASIPHNTVTLPSFDHMLEAIGQFGRGLRGPSPYEMSGPFLQKRKQKVMDGFKYHKESWKLTGCTVMTDAWSDRRRRGVMNLVVHSAHGVLFLDSVNCSSERKDGQYIFELVDKCIEEIGEKNVVQVVTDNASVNVTAAGILAGKRKTIFWNGCAAHCLDLMLEDIGKLGPVEETIASARQVTSFLYDHTRLLDLMRNFLKKDLVRSGITRFATAYLNLRSLLDNRKELLRLFRSDEVNELNYLKKAKGKKADKVVRSETFWKNVDTTVNFFEPLANVLRRMDSDVPAMGFFHGLMLEAKKEISERFDNDESIFRVVWDIIDKRWNSKLKTPLHLAGYYLNPYFYYPKRSEIEHDGSFRAAVIACVTKMIDDEEIQDKIILEELNIYQDQQGTFGHEIAKRQRRNKNFNPGE
;
A
#
# COMPACT_ATOMS: atom_id res chain seq x y z
N MET A 1 15.90 15.41 70.56
CA MET A 1 16.20 15.71 69.15
C MET A 1 14.87 15.71 68.39
N PRO A 2 14.48 16.79 67.73
CA PRO A 2 13.17 16.87 67.08
C PRO A 2 13.18 16.12 65.74
N VAL A 3 12.11 15.36 65.52
CA VAL A 3 11.82 14.64 64.27
C VAL A 3 11.53 15.66 63.17
N GLU A 4 12.34 15.69 62.12
CA GLU A 4 12.10 16.49 60.92
C GLU A 4 10.77 16.09 60.27
N LYS A 5 9.85 17.05 60.12
CA LYS A 5 8.65 16.92 59.30
C LYS A 5 9.08 16.94 57.83
N THR A 6 8.98 15.81 57.18
CA THR A 6 9.07 15.73 55.73
C THR A 6 7.99 16.61 55.08
N SER A 7 8.39 17.56 54.26
CA SER A 7 7.52 18.48 53.54
C SER A 7 6.65 17.70 52.54
N GLU A 8 5.34 17.65 52.75
CA GLU A 8 4.38 17.09 51.81
C GLU A 8 4.36 17.95 50.53
N VAL A 9 4.53 17.31 49.40
CA VAL A 9 4.45 17.99 48.08
C VAL A 9 2.98 18.17 47.73
N VAL A 10 2.50 19.42 47.75
CA VAL A 10 1.15 19.77 47.34
C VAL A 10 1.12 19.79 45.78
N ILE A 11 0.38 18.84 45.20
CA ILE A 11 0.14 18.81 43.75
C ILE A 11 -1.20 19.49 43.46
N ASN A 12 -1.19 20.62 42.81
CA ASN A 12 -2.40 21.31 42.35
C ASN A 12 -3.06 20.50 41.21
N SER A 13 -4.11 19.78 41.51
CA SER A 13 -4.89 19.00 40.55
C SER A 13 -6.35 18.90 41.03
N ASP A 14 -7.29 19.12 40.10
CA ASP A 14 -8.74 19.04 40.36
C ASP A 14 -9.26 17.60 40.58
N ASP A 15 -8.39 16.60 40.56
CA ASP A 15 -8.77 15.20 40.74
C ASP A 15 -8.92 14.84 42.23
N PRO A 16 -10.14 14.49 42.70
CA PRO A 16 -10.42 14.25 44.12
C PRO A 16 -9.54 13.17 44.77
N ALA A 17 -9.02 12.24 44.02
CA ALA A 17 -8.19 11.16 44.54
C ALA A 17 -6.86 11.66 45.16
N TRP A 18 -6.40 12.86 44.83
CA TRP A 18 -5.22 13.46 45.44
C TRP A 18 -5.40 13.79 46.90
N ALA A 19 -6.63 14.04 47.36
CA ALA A 19 -6.93 14.24 48.76
C ALA A 19 -6.63 13.00 49.63
N HIS A 20 -6.58 11.82 49.03
CA HIS A 20 -6.48 10.52 49.69
C HIS A 20 -5.11 9.84 49.56
N CYS A 21 -4.12 10.52 48.99
CA CYS A 21 -2.76 10.00 48.86
C CYS A 21 -1.70 11.07 49.14
N VAL A 22 -0.46 10.64 49.36
CA VAL A 22 0.71 11.50 49.61
C VAL A 22 1.83 11.11 48.64
N CYS A 23 2.55 12.10 48.12
CA CYS A 23 3.78 11.91 47.37
C CYS A 23 4.96 12.23 48.31
N GLU A 24 5.70 11.23 48.75
CA GLU A 24 6.84 11.39 49.67
C GLU A 24 8.13 11.85 48.95
N ASP A 25 8.27 11.59 47.67
CA ASP A 25 9.48 11.91 46.88
C ASP A 25 9.14 12.81 45.67
N PRO A 26 9.56 14.09 45.69
CA PRO A 26 9.29 15.02 44.58
C PRO A 26 9.85 14.58 43.24
N THR A 27 10.86 13.74 43.22
CA THR A 27 11.47 13.21 42.00
C THR A 27 10.69 12.05 41.37
N LYS A 28 9.84 11.40 42.20
CA LYS A 28 9.03 10.22 41.79
C LYS A 28 7.54 10.50 41.90
N LYS A 29 7.06 11.54 41.24
CA LYS A 29 5.64 11.99 41.27
C LYS A 29 4.61 10.90 40.96
N HIS A 30 5.00 9.74 40.47
CA HIS A 30 4.13 8.60 40.18
C HIS A 30 4.10 7.56 41.31
N TRP A 31 4.84 7.75 42.41
CA TRP A 31 4.84 6.88 43.54
C TRP A 31 4.01 7.53 44.64
N LEU A 32 2.79 7.03 44.80
CA LEU A 32 1.80 7.62 45.70
C LEU A 32 1.48 6.66 46.83
N LYS A 33 1.49 7.16 48.05
CA LYS A 33 1.17 6.40 49.27
C LYS A 33 -0.26 6.67 49.68
N CYS A 34 -1.02 5.62 49.92
CA CYS A 34 -2.40 5.72 50.38
C CYS A 34 -2.43 6.23 51.85
N LYS A 35 -3.22 7.27 52.14
CA LYS A 35 -3.37 7.84 53.48
C LYS A 35 -4.03 6.90 54.49
N TYR A 36 -4.76 5.87 54.04
CA TYR A 36 -5.53 4.98 54.93
C TYR A 36 -4.79 3.69 55.30
N CYS A 37 -3.98 3.14 54.41
CA CYS A 37 -3.31 1.87 54.68
C CYS A 37 -1.80 1.89 54.41
N ASP A 38 -1.23 3.07 54.18
CA ASP A 38 0.20 3.32 53.94
C ASP A 38 0.80 2.55 52.76
N LYS A 39 -0.03 1.92 51.92
CA LYS A 39 0.43 1.17 50.76
C LYS A 39 0.96 2.10 49.68
N LEU A 40 2.16 1.79 49.18
CA LEU A 40 2.77 2.49 48.07
C LEU A 40 2.23 1.96 46.71
N CYS A 41 1.55 2.82 45.98
CA CYS A 41 1.07 2.57 44.61
C CYS A 41 2.01 3.21 43.61
N LYS A 42 2.75 2.39 42.88
CA LYS A 42 3.66 2.85 41.78
C LYS A 42 2.84 2.95 40.51
N ALA A 43 2.97 4.02 39.71
CA ALA A 43 2.29 4.33 38.44
C ALA A 43 1.05 5.24 38.53
N GLY A 44 1.04 6.18 39.48
CA GLY A 44 0.22 7.38 39.44
C GLY A 44 -1.19 7.27 40.05
N ILE A 45 -1.96 8.36 39.90
CA ILE A 45 -3.24 8.57 40.60
C ILE A 45 -4.33 7.58 40.19
N THR A 46 -4.34 7.09 38.98
CA THR A 46 -5.31 6.08 38.52
C THR A 46 -5.24 4.81 39.34
N ARG A 47 -4.05 4.36 39.72
CA ARG A 47 -3.83 3.17 40.53
C ARG A 47 -4.31 3.35 41.95
N ILE A 48 -4.20 4.55 42.50
CA ILE A 48 -4.78 4.94 43.80
C ILE A 48 -6.31 4.85 43.74
N LYS A 49 -6.95 5.35 42.70
CA LYS A 49 -8.41 5.25 42.53
C LYS A 49 -8.89 3.81 42.53
N TYR A 50 -8.25 2.91 41.78
CA TYR A 50 -8.60 1.48 41.78
C TYR A 50 -8.36 0.83 43.14
N HIS A 51 -7.29 1.22 43.85
CA HIS A 51 -7.01 0.76 45.23
C HIS A 51 -8.08 1.18 46.20
N LEU A 52 -8.52 2.44 46.17
CA LEU A 52 -9.54 2.99 47.06
C LEU A 52 -10.95 2.48 46.71
N ALA A 53 -11.31 2.43 45.44
CA ALA A 53 -12.60 1.93 44.96
C ALA A 53 -12.78 0.42 45.19
N GLY A 54 -11.69 -0.32 45.32
CA GLY A 54 -11.75 -1.78 45.53
C GLY A 54 -12.12 -2.57 44.25
N ILE A 55 -11.98 -1.97 43.09
CA ILE A 55 -12.22 -2.62 41.78
C ILE A 55 -10.99 -3.43 41.40
N LYS A 56 -11.18 -4.65 40.89
CA LYS A 56 -10.09 -5.45 40.31
C LYS A 56 -9.58 -4.80 39.04
N GLY A 57 -8.28 -4.52 38.94
CA GLY A 57 -7.62 -3.93 37.78
C GLY A 57 -6.28 -3.32 38.13
N PHE A 58 -5.43 -3.08 37.15
CA PHE A 58 -4.10 -2.48 37.28
C PHE A 58 -3.18 -3.14 38.33
N ASN A 59 -3.36 -4.43 38.60
CA ASN A 59 -2.58 -5.17 39.61
C ASN A 59 -2.50 -4.47 40.97
N VAL A 60 -3.64 -3.98 41.48
CA VAL A 60 -3.73 -3.30 42.77
C VAL A 60 -4.71 -4.03 43.67
N THR A 61 -4.30 -4.28 44.93
CA THR A 61 -5.19 -4.85 45.94
C THR A 61 -6.07 -3.77 46.54
N LYS A 62 -7.32 -4.13 46.91
CA LYS A 62 -8.28 -3.25 47.59
C LYS A 62 -7.71 -2.68 48.88
N CYS A 63 -8.02 -1.43 49.20
CA CYS A 63 -7.69 -0.84 50.46
C CYS A 63 -8.59 -1.40 51.57
N ALA A 64 -7.99 -2.02 52.60
CA ALA A 64 -8.74 -2.58 53.71
C ALA A 64 -9.24 -1.53 54.72
N LYS A 65 -8.66 -0.31 54.69
CA LYS A 65 -8.94 0.76 55.66
C LYS A 65 -9.59 2.00 55.02
N CYS A 66 -10.06 1.92 53.78
CA CYS A 66 -10.71 3.04 53.11
C CYS A 66 -12.12 3.27 53.69
N PRO A 67 -12.48 4.53 54.06
CA PRO A 67 -13.81 4.85 54.49
C PRO A 67 -14.87 4.59 53.39
N PRO A 68 -16.07 4.06 53.75
CA PRO A 68 -17.11 3.74 52.78
C PRO A 68 -17.53 4.90 51.85
N PRO A 69 -17.62 6.17 52.32
CA PRO A 69 -17.94 7.30 51.44
C PRO A 69 -16.88 7.52 50.36
N VAL A 70 -15.60 7.45 50.74
CA VAL A 70 -14.48 7.63 49.79
C VAL A 70 -14.40 6.48 48.80
N GLN A 71 -14.67 5.26 49.27
CA GLN A 71 -14.74 4.10 48.38
C GLN A 71 -15.81 4.27 47.32
N LYS A 72 -17.00 4.74 47.69
CA LYS A 72 -18.13 4.99 46.80
C LYS A 72 -17.81 6.13 45.83
N GLU A 73 -17.25 7.23 46.30
CA GLU A 73 -16.85 8.36 45.48
C GLU A 73 -15.85 7.94 44.38
N MET A 74 -14.81 7.18 44.73
CA MET A 74 -13.82 6.68 43.79
C MET A 74 -14.40 5.65 42.80
N PHE A 75 -15.37 4.85 43.27
CA PHE A 75 -16.11 3.91 42.43
C PHE A 75 -16.94 4.67 41.36
N ASP A 76 -17.73 5.66 41.79
CA ASP A 76 -18.59 6.46 40.91
C ASP A 76 -17.77 7.26 39.89
N LEU A 77 -16.60 7.78 40.29
CA LEU A 77 -15.67 8.47 39.39
C LEU A 77 -15.08 7.56 38.30
N LEU A 78 -14.79 6.30 38.62
CA LEU A 78 -14.29 5.33 37.67
C LEU A 78 -15.38 4.83 36.73
N THR A 79 -16.60 4.62 37.23
CA THR A 79 -17.76 4.16 36.46
C THR A 79 -18.22 5.26 35.49
N LYS A 80 -18.36 6.52 35.95
CA LYS A 80 -18.68 7.65 35.04
C LYS A 80 -17.68 7.81 33.90
N LYS A 81 -16.38 7.67 34.16
CA LYS A 81 -15.35 7.72 33.13
C LYS A 81 -15.43 6.54 32.18
N THR A 82 -15.87 5.37 32.63
CA THR A 82 -16.08 4.20 31.76
C THR A 82 -17.32 4.40 30.90
N ASP A 83 -18.42 4.87 31.48
CA ASP A 83 -19.66 5.15 30.74
C ASP A 83 -19.52 6.26 29.73
N GLU A 84 -18.80 7.35 30.06
CA GLU A 84 -18.44 8.42 29.09
C GLU A 84 -17.50 7.93 27.98
N LYS A 85 -16.60 7.02 28.29
CA LYS A 85 -15.69 6.41 27.32
C LYS A 85 -16.42 5.42 26.43
N ASP A 86 -17.37 4.67 26.98
CA ASP A 86 -18.23 3.75 26.23
C ASP A 86 -19.30 4.50 25.41
N GLN A 87 -19.82 5.63 25.91
CA GLN A 87 -20.68 6.52 25.13
C GLN A 87 -19.89 7.21 24.01
N LYS A 88 -18.70 7.74 24.29
CA LYS A 88 -17.81 8.28 23.25
C LYS A 88 -17.29 7.20 22.30
N ALA A 89 -17.10 5.97 22.77
CA ALA A 89 -16.76 4.84 21.91
C ALA A 89 -17.96 4.42 21.05
N LYS A 90 -19.17 4.44 21.58
CA LYS A 90 -20.42 4.19 20.86
C LYS A 90 -20.79 5.33 19.91
N GLU A 91 -20.54 6.58 20.27
CA GLU A 91 -20.66 7.74 19.38
C GLU A 91 -19.58 7.72 18.28
N LYS A 92 -18.34 7.45 18.66
CA LYS A 92 -17.22 7.25 17.72
C LYS A 92 -17.38 5.97 16.89
N GLN A 93 -18.08 4.95 17.39
CA GLN A 93 -18.48 3.76 16.65
C GLN A 93 -19.70 4.03 15.75
N ARG A 94 -20.59 4.95 16.14
CA ARG A 94 -21.63 5.50 15.27
C ARG A 94 -21.05 6.40 14.18
N GLU A 95 -20.14 7.29 14.52
CA GLU A 95 -19.37 8.08 13.55
C GLU A 95 -18.43 7.20 12.71
N ARG A 96 -17.81 6.15 13.29
CA ARG A 96 -17.02 5.13 12.59
C ARG A 96 -17.88 4.15 11.79
N GLY A 97 -19.08 3.87 12.24
CA GLY A 97 -20.06 3.11 11.44
C GLY A 97 -20.51 3.85 10.18
N GLU A 98 -20.23 5.16 10.09
CA GLU A 98 -20.32 5.95 8.86
C GLU A 98 -18.99 6.05 8.09
N ILE A 99 -17.85 5.63 8.68
CA ILE A 99 -16.49 5.84 8.13
C ILE A 99 -15.68 4.53 7.97
N ASP A 100 -15.97 3.45 8.69
CA ASP A 100 -15.15 2.23 8.70
C ASP A 100 -15.73 1.09 7.85
N ILE A 101 -15.97 1.34 6.57
CA ILE A 101 -16.12 0.26 5.60
C ILE A 101 -15.29 0.62 4.34
N ASP A 102 -13.98 0.66 4.47
CA ASP A 102 -13.06 0.52 3.36
C ASP A 102 -11.64 0.26 3.83
N ASN A 103 -11.39 -0.96 4.27
CA ASN A 103 -10.04 -1.53 4.29
C ASN A 103 -10.12 -3.06 4.33
N SER A 104 -10.62 -3.62 3.23
CA SER A 104 -10.37 -5.00 2.88
C SER A 104 -9.78 -5.04 1.48
N ASP A 105 -8.54 -4.57 1.37
CA ASP A 105 -7.59 -5.06 0.38
C ASP A 105 -6.18 -4.81 0.91
N ASP A 106 -5.46 -5.91 1.06
CA ASP A 106 -4.02 -6.03 1.30
C ASP A 106 -3.41 -5.32 2.50
N SER A 107 -3.62 -5.86 3.68
CA SER A 107 -2.51 -6.04 4.62
C SER A 107 -2.88 -7.10 5.65
N CYS A 108 -2.12 -8.19 5.71
CA CYS A 108 -2.05 -9.09 6.85
C CYS A 108 -1.94 -8.26 8.13
N GLY A 109 -3.02 -8.25 8.91
CA GLY A 109 -3.01 -7.69 10.23
C GLY A 109 -2.12 -8.54 11.12
N GLU A 110 -1.03 -8.01 11.60
CA GLU A 110 -0.48 -8.46 12.87
C GLU A 110 -1.48 -8.01 13.94
N GLU A 111 -2.39 -8.90 14.30
CA GLU A 111 -3.18 -8.76 15.52
C GLU A 111 -2.26 -8.96 16.73
N ASP A 112 -2.43 -8.07 17.70
CA ASP A 112 -1.75 -8.05 18.97
C ASP A 112 -1.69 -9.43 19.63
N LEU A 113 -0.51 -10.05 19.65
CA LEU A 113 -0.16 -11.21 20.46
C LEU A 113 0.20 -10.76 21.90
N ASP A 114 -0.72 -10.10 22.58
CA ASP A 114 -0.63 -9.83 24.01
C ASP A 114 -1.92 -10.25 24.71
N ASN A 115 -2.30 -11.50 24.59
CA ASN A 115 -3.13 -12.19 25.59
C ASN A 115 -3.30 -13.68 25.29
N CYS A 116 -2.24 -14.45 25.38
CA CYS A 116 -2.38 -15.90 25.54
C CYS A 116 -1.88 -16.31 26.91
N ASN A 117 -2.82 -16.64 27.77
CA ASN A 117 -2.58 -17.33 29.04
C ASN A 117 -1.75 -18.60 28.78
N ALA A 118 -0.54 -18.61 29.31
CA ALA A 118 0.30 -19.79 29.36
C ALA A 118 -0.36 -20.85 30.24
N VAL A 119 -0.92 -21.87 29.63
CA VAL A 119 -1.21 -23.14 30.30
C VAL A 119 0.12 -23.86 30.46
N LEU A 120 0.57 -23.97 31.68
CA LEU A 120 1.74 -24.76 32.10
C LEU A 120 1.50 -26.23 31.75
N LEU A 121 2.11 -26.71 30.67
CA LEU A 121 2.30 -28.13 30.44
C LEU A 121 3.62 -28.56 31.10
N GLN A 122 3.48 -29.50 32.02
CA GLN A 122 4.55 -30.13 32.79
C GLN A 122 5.59 -30.78 31.88
N LYS A 123 6.86 -30.62 32.24
CA LYS A 123 8.00 -31.28 31.61
C LYS A 123 7.91 -32.79 31.79
N PRO A 124 8.11 -33.63 30.77
CA PRO A 124 8.45 -35.01 30.95
C PRO A 124 9.94 -35.16 31.25
N THR A 125 10.22 -35.99 32.22
CA THR A 125 11.53 -36.39 32.72
C THR A 125 12.38 -37.07 31.64
N LYS A 126 13.68 -36.83 31.72
CA LYS A 126 14.73 -37.45 30.92
C LYS A 126 14.69 -38.99 31.04
N GLY A 127 14.50 -39.66 29.90
CA GLY A 127 14.85 -41.06 29.71
C GLY A 127 15.95 -41.11 28.67
N SER A 128 17.15 -41.47 29.09
CA SER A 128 18.29 -41.77 28.21
C SER A 128 18.11 -43.13 27.58
N SER A 129 18.02 -43.21 26.25
CA SER A 129 18.31 -44.43 25.55
C SER A 129 19.17 -44.14 24.32
N SER A 130 20.41 -44.53 24.41
CA SER A 130 21.37 -44.60 23.33
C SER A 130 20.95 -45.64 22.30
N SER A 131 20.59 -45.20 21.10
CA SER A 131 20.51 -46.11 19.94
C SER A 131 21.65 -45.77 18.97
N LYS A 132 22.57 -46.72 18.86
CA LYS A 132 23.65 -46.74 17.89
C LYS A 132 23.06 -46.71 16.47
N SER A 133 23.44 -45.68 15.70
CA SER A 133 23.21 -45.64 14.26
C SER A 133 24.12 -46.64 13.57
N VAL A 134 23.53 -47.64 12.93
CA VAL A 134 24.22 -48.50 11.99
C VAL A 134 24.38 -47.73 10.68
N ALA A 135 25.61 -47.41 10.36
CA ALA A 135 25.98 -46.87 9.06
C ALA A 135 25.98 -48.00 8.03
N GLY A 136 24.99 -47.97 7.13
CA GLY A 136 24.95 -48.79 5.93
C GLY A 136 24.75 -47.88 4.72
N GLY A 137 25.78 -47.16 4.32
CA GLY A 137 25.79 -46.30 3.13
C GLY A 137 26.30 -47.06 1.92
N GLY A 138 25.42 -47.40 1.00
CA GLY A 138 25.79 -47.95 -0.31
C GLY A 138 26.49 -46.91 -1.19
N THR A 139 27.46 -47.38 -1.96
CA THR A 139 28.42 -46.62 -2.81
C THR A 139 27.81 -45.79 -3.94
N MET A 140 26.50 -45.72 -4.09
CA MET A 140 25.79 -44.95 -5.16
C MET A 140 25.47 -43.48 -4.81
N GLU A 141 25.38 -43.13 -3.54
CA GLU A 141 25.11 -41.73 -3.11
C GLU A 141 26.20 -40.74 -3.47
N LYS A 142 27.42 -41.17 -3.74
CA LYS A 142 28.55 -40.34 -4.15
C LYS A 142 28.39 -39.70 -5.56
N TYR A 143 27.50 -40.23 -6.38
CA TYR A 143 27.32 -39.81 -7.78
C TYR A 143 25.98 -39.15 -8.09
N TYR A 144 25.04 -39.18 -7.16
CA TYR A 144 23.74 -38.54 -7.33
C TYR A 144 23.71 -37.20 -6.57
N LYS A 145 23.86 -36.12 -7.32
CA LYS A 145 23.60 -34.77 -6.78
C LYS A 145 22.10 -34.53 -6.93
N PRO A 146 21.34 -34.47 -5.83
CA PRO A 146 19.91 -34.16 -5.95
C PRO A 146 19.75 -32.78 -6.65
N PRO A 147 18.71 -32.62 -7.49
CA PRO A 147 18.45 -31.32 -8.12
C PRO A 147 18.23 -30.24 -7.06
N SER A 148 18.52 -29.00 -7.42
CA SER A 148 18.23 -27.87 -6.54
C SER A 148 16.71 -27.77 -6.27
N ILE A 149 16.31 -27.06 -5.21
CA ILE A 149 14.89 -26.88 -4.88
C ILE A 149 14.18 -26.21 -6.05
N GLU A 150 14.82 -25.20 -6.67
CA GLU A 150 14.31 -24.49 -7.82
C GLU A 150 14.14 -25.40 -9.05
N GLU A 151 15.14 -26.26 -9.31
CA GLU A 151 15.07 -27.25 -10.39
C GLU A 151 13.96 -28.28 -10.15
N SER A 152 13.82 -28.76 -8.92
CA SER A 152 12.77 -29.73 -8.53
C SER A 152 11.38 -29.14 -8.71
N VAL A 153 11.15 -27.89 -8.28
CA VAL A 153 9.87 -27.19 -8.46
C VAL A 153 9.58 -26.98 -9.95
N MET A 154 10.59 -26.59 -10.75
CA MET A 154 10.44 -26.40 -12.19
C MET A 154 10.09 -27.72 -12.92
N ILE A 155 10.70 -28.84 -12.51
CA ILE A 155 10.37 -30.18 -13.02
C ILE A 155 8.94 -30.55 -12.66
N MET A 156 8.51 -30.28 -11.42
CA MET A 156 7.15 -30.54 -10.94
C MET A 156 6.10 -29.76 -11.75
N GLN A 157 6.35 -28.48 -12.01
CA GLN A 157 5.47 -27.62 -12.81
C GLN A 157 5.42 -28.03 -14.29
N LYS A 158 6.52 -28.51 -14.87
CA LYS A 158 6.57 -29.03 -16.25
C LYS A 158 5.95 -30.43 -16.38
N GLY A 159 6.06 -31.28 -15.37
CA GLY A 159 5.54 -32.63 -15.36
C GLY A 159 4.02 -32.72 -15.41
N SER A 160 3.30 -31.69 -14.96
CA SER A 160 1.82 -31.64 -15.03
C SER A 160 1.25 -31.59 -16.46
N LYS A 161 2.08 -31.30 -17.48
CA LYS A 161 1.68 -31.27 -18.90
C LYS A 161 1.98 -32.56 -19.69
N LEU A 162 2.63 -33.55 -19.09
CA LEU A 162 3.09 -34.76 -19.77
C LEU A 162 2.43 -36.07 -19.32
N SER A 163 1.42 -36.04 -18.45
CA SER A 163 0.78 -37.29 -18.01
C SER A 163 -0.46 -37.64 -18.83
N ASN A 164 -0.27 -38.11 -20.04
CA ASN A 164 -1.26 -38.98 -20.70
C ASN A 164 -0.76 -40.42 -20.70
N LYS A 165 -1.47 -41.25 -19.94
CA LYS A 165 -1.33 -42.71 -19.84
C LYS A 165 -0.25 -43.24 -18.88
N VAL A 166 -0.53 -43.18 -17.60
CA VAL A 166 0.08 -44.08 -16.61
C VAL A 166 -1.03 -44.97 -16.06
N GLN A 167 -0.86 -46.29 -16.23
CA GLN A 167 -1.72 -47.33 -15.63
C GLN A 167 -1.68 -47.14 -14.11
N THR A 168 -2.84 -46.91 -13.50
CA THR A 168 -2.98 -46.72 -12.04
C THR A 168 -2.63 -48.02 -11.33
N THR A 169 -1.45 -48.09 -10.74
CA THR A 169 -1.02 -49.18 -9.88
C THR A 169 -1.42 -48.91 -8.43
N LEU A 170 -1.50 -49.95 -7.58
CA LEU A 170 -1.71 -49.85 -6.12
C LEU A 170 -0.80 -48.83 -5.42
N THR A 171 0.35 -48.50 -6.04
CA THR A 171 1.30 -47.48 -5.60
C THR A 171 0.75 -46.06 -5.79
N THR A 172 -0.08 -45.82 -6.79
CA THR A 172 -0.67 -44.50 -7.08
C THR A 172 -1.74 -44.15 -6.05
N GLN A 173 -2.62 -45.10 -5.69
CA GLN A 173 -3.63 -44.88 -4.65
C GLN A 173 -3.00 -44.57 -3.28
N LYS A 174 -1.97 -45.35 -2.87
CA LYS A 174 -1.24 -45.07 -1.62
C LYS A 174 -0.56 -43.71 -1.62
N ARG A 175 -0.08 -43.25 -2.78
CA ARG A 175 0.55 -41.93 -2.91
C ARG A 175 -0.48 -40.80 -2.84
N GLU A 176 -1.67 -41.01 -3.38
CA GLU A 176 -2.80 -40.08 -3.27
C GLU A 176 -3.28 -39.97 -1.82
N GLU A 177 -3.48 -41.08 -1.13
CA GLU A 177 -3.84 -41.12 0.30
C GLU A 177 -2.79 -40.40 1.18
N GLN A 178 -1.50 -40.58 0.89
CA GLN A 178 -0.43 -39.90 1.61
C GLN A 178 -0.42 -38.40 1.32
N ARG A 179 -0.69 -38.02 0.05
CA ARG A 179 -0.84 -36.60 -0.34
C ARG A 179 -2.02 -35.96 0.37
N ASP A 180 -3.16 -36.60 0.37
CA ASP A 180 -4.39 -36.08 0.99
C ASP A 180 -4.18 -35.87 2.49
N ARG A 181 -3.56 -36.84 3.16
CA ARG A 181 -3.18 -36.71 4.57
C ARG A 181 -2.22 -35.51 4.81
N ALA A 182 -1.23 -35.33 3.94
CA ALA A 182 -0.31 -34.16 4.07
C ALA A 182 -1.04 -32.84 3.84
N CYS A 183 -1.92 -32.77 2.83
CA CYS A 183 -2.73 -31.61 2.55
C CYS A 183 -3.70 -31.26 3.70
N GLU A 184 -4.25 -32.30 4.39
CA GLU A 184 -5.11 -32.09 5.56
C GLU A 184 -4.36 -31.33 6.68
N TYR A 185 -3.11 -31.70 6.99
CA TYR A 185 -2.31 -30.98 7.98
C TYR A 185 -1.93 -29.55 7.53
N ILE A 186 -1.66 -29.37 6.23
CA ILE A 186 -1.44 -28.02 5.66
C ILE A 186 -2.69 -27.17 5.84
N CYS A 187 -3.85 -27.70 5.45
CA CYS A 187 -5.13 -26.99 5.60
C CYS A 187 -5.43 -26.68 7.07
N GLN A 188 -5.17 -27.61 7.99
CA GLN A 188 -5.36 -27.40 9.42
C GLN A 188 -4.52 -26.20 9.91
N PHE A 189 -3.24 -26.16 9.55
CA PHE A 189 -2.38 -25.03 9.92
C PHE A 189 -2.90 -23.70 9.37
N PHE A 190 -3.35 -23.66 8.11
CA PHE A 190 -3.92 -22.46 7.50
C PHE A 190 -5.19 -22.00 8.23
N TYR A 191 -6.07 -22.93 8.61
CA TYR A 191 -7.32 -22.60 9.31
C TYR A 191 -7.06 -22.12 10.73
N GLU A 192 -6.18 -22.79 11.50
CA GLU A 192 -5.84 -22.39 12.87
C GLU A 192 -5.13 -21.04 12.92
N ALA A 193 -4.25 -20.74 11.95
CA ALA A 193 -3.51 -19.50 11.85
C ALA A 193 -4.27 -18.38 11.10
N SER A 194 -5.49 -18.66 10.61
CA SER A 194 -6.29 -17.71 9.79
C SER A 194 -5.54 -17.18 8.57
N ILE A 195 -4.69 -18.03 7.93
CA ILE A 195 -3.93 -17.63 6.75
C ILE A 195 -4.85 -17.65 5.52
N PRO A 196 -4.85 -16.59 4.69
CA PRO A 196 -5.67 -16.56 3.47
C PRO A 196 -5.34 -17.70 2.51
N HIS A 197 -6.38 -18.34 1.93
CA HIS A 197 -6.22 -19.53 1.08
C HIS A 197 -5.39 -19.25 -0.20
N ASN A 198 -5.41 -18.04 -0.72
CA ASN A 198 -4.62 -17.64 -1.88
C ASN A 198 -3.09 -17.65 -1.61
N THR A 199 -2.66 -17.72 -0.35
CA THR A 199 -1.23 -17.81 0.01
C THR A 199 -0.57 -19.07 -0.57
N VAL A 200 -1.32 -20.16 -0.82
CA VAL A 200 -0.79 -21.38 -1.44
C VAL A 200 -0.38 -21.17 -2.91
N THR A 201 -0.82 -20.09 -3.57
CA THR A 201 -0.44 -19.79 -4.95
C THR A 201 0.92 -19.08 -5.07
N LEU A 202 1.52 -18.70 -3.94
CA LEU A 202 2.84 -18.08 -3.93
C LEU A 202 3.92 -19.09 -4.33
N PRO A 203 4.85 -18.76 -5.24
CA PRO A 203 5.97 -19.65 -5.59
C PRO A 203 6.79 -20.09 -4.38
N SER A 204 6.90 -19.27 -3.35
CA SER A 204 7.59 -19.60 -2.10
C SER A 204 6.93 -20.72 -1.31
N PHE A 205 5.63 -20.96 -1.51
CA PHE A 205 4.94 -22.09 -0.88
C PHE A 205 5.41 -23.42 -1.47
N ASP A 206 5.51 -23.54 -2.80
CA ASP A 206 6.06 -24.72 -3.48
C ASP A 206 7.51 -24.97 -3.08
N HIS A 207 8.34 -23.90 -3.03
CA HIS A 207 9.73 -24.00 -2.57
C HIS A 207 9.82 -24.50 -1.12
N MET A 208 8.91 -24.06 -0.24
CA MET A 208 8.85 -24.51 1.14
C MET A 208 8.53 -26.00 1.21
N LEU A 209 7.50 -26.46 0.49
CA LEU A 209 7.11 -27.88 0.47
C LEU A 209 8.23 -28.77 -0.06
N GLU A 210 8.90 -28.37 -1.15
CA GLU A 210 10.03 -29.08 -1.72
C GLU A 210 11.22 -29.14 -0.75
N ALA A 211 11.55 -28.03 -0.08
CA ALA A 211 12.61 -27.97 0.91
C ALA A 211 12.34 -28.89 2.11
N ILE A 212 11.10 -28.93 2.59
CA ILE A 212 10.67 -29.85 3.67
C ILE A 212 10.78 -31.31 3.18
N GLY A 213 10.33 -31.58 1.95
CA GLY A 213 10.40 -32.92 1.35
C GLY A 213 11.83 -33.40 1.19
N GLN A 214 12.75 -32.58 0.71
CA GLN A 214 14.18 -32.90 0.57
C GLN A 214 14.88 -33.13 1.92
N PHE A 215 14.53 -32.36 2.97
CA PHE A 215 15.05 -32.60 4.31
C PHE A 215 14.57 -33.95 4.88
N GLY A 216 13.31 -34.29 4.60
CA GLY A 216 12.68 -35.54 5.04
C GLY A 216 12.24 -35.51 6.51
N ARG A 217 12.20 -36.69 7.13
CA ARG A 217 11.68 -36.82 8.49
C ARG A 217 12.60 -36.17 9.53
N GLY A 218 11.99 -35.58 10.56
CA GLY A 218 12.70 -35.03 11.71
C GLY A 218 13.05 -33.54 11.56
N LEU A 219 12.57 -32.85 10.52
CA LEU A 219 12.70 -31.40 10.43
C LEU A 219 12.02 -30.75 11.64
N ARG A 220 12.79 -29.99 12.39
CA ARG A 220 12.28 -29.07 13.42
C ARG A 220 12.04 -27.72 12.78
N GLY A 221 10.81 -27.23 12.80
CA GLY A 221 10.47 -25.88 12.33
C GLY A 221 11.24 -24.80 13.09
N PRO A 222 11.39 -23.61 12.50
CA PRO A 222 12.02 -22.49 13.16
C PRO A 222 11.18 -22.01 14.36
N SER A 223 11.85 -21.61 15.42
CA SER A 223 11.22 -20.92 16.54
C SER A 223 10.87 -19.48 16.17
N PRO A 224 9.95 -18.79 16.88
CA PRO A 224 9.65 -17.37 16.67
C PRO A 224 10.89 -16.49 16.72
N TYR A 225 11.82 -16.78 17.65
CA TYR A 225 13.10 -16.07 17.74
C TYR A 225 13.97 -16.25 16.49
N GLU A 226 14.07 -17.48 15.99
CA GLU A 226 14.85 -17.75 14.79
C GLU A 226 14.22 -17.11 13.54
N MET A 227 12.88 -17.11 13.43
CA MET A 227 12.18 -16.43 12.34
C MET A 227 12.38 -14.92 12.34
N SER A 228 12.18 -14.27 13.49
CA SER A 228 12.28 -12.81 13.62
C SER A 228 13.72 -12.29 13.68
N GLY A 229 14.70 -13.12 13.97
CA GLY A 229 16.10 -12.76 14.10
C GLY A 229 16.98 -13.38 13.00
N PRO A 230 17.67 -14.53 13.29
CA PRO A 230 18.70 -15.07 12.39
C PRO A 230 18.22 -15.36 10.97
N PHE A 231 17.05 -15.97 10.79
CA PHE A 231 16.55 -16.30 9.45
C PHE A 231 16.09 -15.05 8.70
N LEU A 232 15.49 -14.06 9.37
CA LEU A 232 15.15 -12.79 8.77
C LEU A 232 16.42 -12.09 8.24
N GLN A 233 17.49 -12.00 9.04
CA GLN A 233 18.75 -11.39 8.62
C GLN A 233 19.39 -12.14 7.45
N LYS A 234 19.39 -13.47 7.50
CA LYS A 234 19.89 -14.30 6.41
C LYS A 234 19.08 -14.11 5.12
N ARG A 235 17.75 -13.97 5.24
CA ARG A 235 16.90 -13.71 4.08
C ARG A 235 17.12 -12.31 3.52
N LYS A 236 17.22 -11.29 4.39
CA LYS A 236 17.57 -9.92 4.01
C LYS A 236 18.88 -9.90 3.23
N GLN A 237 19.93 -10.58 3.72
CA GLN A 237 21.21 -10.64 3.02
C GLN A 237 21.11 -11.28 1.64
N LYS A 238 20.38 -12.40 1.49
CA LYS A 238 20.15 -13.03 0.18
C LYS A 238 19.42 -12.10 -0.80
N VAL A 239 18.46 -11.32 -0.32
CA VAL A 239 17.77 -10.32 -1.15
C VAL A 239 18.77 -9.23 -1.57
N MET A 240 19.56 -8.72 -0.62
CA MET A 240 20.58 -7.70 -0.91
C MET A 240 21.68 -8.20 -1.89
N ASP A 241 22.03 -9.48 -1.82
CA ASP A 241 22.98 -10.08 -2.78
C ASP A 241 22.39 -10.16 -4.19
N GLY A 242 21.07 -10.41 -4.31
CA GLY A 242 20.34 -10.35 -5.59
C GLY A 242 20.35 -8.95 -6.22
N PHE A 243 20.50 -7.90 -5.42
CA PHE A 243 20.56 -6.52 -5.90
C PHE A 243 21.84 -6.15 -6.66
N LYS A 244 22.87 -6.96 -6.60
CA LYS A 244 24.14 -6.71 -7.32
C LYS A 244 23.89 -6.58 -8.83
N TYR A 245 23.04 -7.43 -9.38
CA TYR A 245 22.68 -7.37 -10.80
C TYR A 245 22.02 -6.03 -11.18
N HIS A 246 21.07 -5.56 -10.36
CA HIS A 246 20.44 -4.25 -10.59
C HIS A 246 21.45 -3.11 -10.50
N LYS A 247 22.35 -3.12 -9.50
CA LYS A 247 23.38 -2.10 -9.34
C LYS A 247 24.34 -2.03 -10.53
N GLU A 248 24.68 -3.18 -11.13
CA GLU A 248 25.49 -3.22 -12.34
C GLU A 248 24.73 -2.61 -13.55
N SER A 249 23.44 -2.89 -13.67
CA SER A 249 22.63 -2.34 -14.75
C SER A 249 22.48 -0.82 -14.69
N TRP A 250 22.45 -0.23 -13.48
CA TRP A 250 22.34 1.23 -13.31
C TRP A 250 23.48 2.00 -13.96
N LYS A 251 24.67 1.39 -14.07
CA LYS A 251 25.83 1.98 -14.76
C LYS A 251 25.62 2.14 -16.26
N LEU A 252 24.75 1.31 -16.83
CA LEU A 252 24.46 1.30 -18.28
C LEU A 252 23.23 2.11 -18.63
N THR A 253 22.16 1.96 -17.86
CA THR A 253 20.82 2.53 -18.18
C THR A 253 20.48 3.75 -17.34
N GLY A 254 21.25 4.03 -16.31
CA GLY A 254 20.83 4.96 -15.28
C GLY A 254 19.69 4.40 -14.43
N CYS A 255 19.27 5.15 -13.41
CA CYS A 255 18.13 4.82 -12.57
C CYS A 255 17.41 6.07 -12.06
N THR A 256 16.18 5.87 -11.60
CA THR A 256 15.33 6.89 -10.96
C THR A 256 15.18 6.57 -9.49
N VAL A 257 15.47 7.51 -8.61
CA VAL A 257 15.14 7.43 -7.18
C VAL A 257 13.71 7.92 -6.98
N MET A 258 12.88 7.13 -6.32
CA MET A 258 11.50 7.49 -6.02
C MET A 258 11.30 7.51 -4.51
N THR A 259 10.57 8.50 -4.00
CA THR A 259 10.21 8.56 -2.58
C THR A 259 8.72 8.79 -2.42
N ASP A 260 8.16 8.13 -1.41
CA ASP A 260 6.79 8.33 -0.98
C ASP A 260 6.73 8.40 0.55
N ALA A 261 6.09 9.42 1.09
CA ALA A 261 6.01 9.66 2.52
C ALA A 261 4.55 9.55 3.00
N TRP A 262 4.31 8.71 3.96
CA TRP A 262 2.98 8.45 4.52
C TRP A 262 3.01 8.36 6.04
N SER A 263 1.84 8.34 6.66
CA SER A 263 1.70 8.13 8.10
C SER A 263 0.93 6.85 8.37
N ASP A 264 1.50 5.98 9.18
CA ASP A 264 0.85 4.73 9.56
C ASP A 264 -0.35 4.95 10.52
N ARG A 265 -1.09 3.88 10.83
CA ARG A 265 -2.24 3.93 11.76
C ARG A 265 -1.86 4.44 13.16
N ARG A 266 -0.60 4.31 13.57
CA ARG A 266 -0.05 4.82 14.83
C ARG A 266 0.47 6.26 14.71
N ARG A 267 0.21 6.94 13.57
CA ARG A 267 0.68 8.28 13.22
C ARG A 267 2.21 8.41 13.15
N ARG A 268 2.92 7.31 12.91
CA ARG A 268 4.35 7.37 12.63
C ARG A 268 4.55 7.79 11.19
N GLY A 269 5.40 8.79 10.99
CA GLY A 269 5.78 9.20 9.64
C GLY A 269 6.82 8.24 9.09
N VAL A 270 6.55 7.69 7.92
CA VAL A 270 7.43 6.77 7.21
C VAL A 270 7.72 7.34 5.82
N MET A 271 8.97 7.22 5.36
CA MET A 271 9.38 7.59 4.01
C MET A 271 10.06 6.40 3.36
N ASN A 272 9.51 5.94 2.26
CA ASN A 272 10.08 4.85 1.47
C ASN A 272 11.07 5.40 0.44
N LEU A 273 12.18 4.71 0.26
CA LEU A 273 13.17 4.96 -0.77
C LEU A 273 13.20 3.77 -1.73
N VAL A 274 12.91 4.03 -2.99
CA VAL A 274 12.76 3.02 -4.04
C VAL A 274 13.59 3.46 -5.25
N VAL A 275 14.21 2.51 -5.94
CA VAL A 275 14.92 2.76 -7.20
C VAL A 275 14.24 2.01 -8.32
N HIS A 276 13.99 2.70 -9.42
CA HIS A 276 13.48 2.13 -10.66
C HIS A 276 14.54 2.21 -11.76
N SER A 277 14.68 1.15 -12.53
CA SER A 277 15.54 1.09 -13.73
C SER A 277 14.89 0.25 -14.83
N ALA A 278 15.53 0.13 -15.97
CA ALA A 278 15.07 -0.74 -17.07
C ALA A 278 14.86 -2.22 -16.62
N HIS A 279 15.55 -2.66 -15.58
CA HIS A 279 15.45 -4.02 -15.04
C HIS A 279 14.45 -4.17 -13.90
N GLY A 280 13.63 -3.16 -13.62
CA GLY A 280 12.56 -3.20 -12.61
C GLY A 280 12.80 -2.31 -11.40
N VAL A 281 12.00 -2.57 -10.37
CA VAL A 281 11.91 -1.76 -9.15
C VAL A 281 12.65 -2.43 -8.01
N LEU A 282 13.41 -1.65 -7.25
CA LEU A 282 14.15 -2.06 -6.08
C LEU A 282 13.77 -1.21 -4.87
N PHE A 283 13.23 -1.84 -3.84
CA PHE A 283 13.03 -1.20 -2.54
C PHE A 283 14.36 -1.12 -1.79
N LEU A 284 14.82 0.07 -1.44
CA LEU A 284 16.07 0.28 -0.74
C LEU A 284 15.88 0.31 0.77
N ASP A 285 15.03 1.23 1.24
CA ASP A 285 14.85 1.44 2.67
C ASP A 285 13.50 2.11 2.98
N SER A 286 13.11 2.01 4.25
CA SER A 286 11.95 2.68 4.82
C SER A 286 12.38 3.42 6.09
N VAL A 287 12.46 4.74 5.99
CA VAL A 287 12.96 5.60 7.05
C VAL A 287 11.82 6.07 7.95
N ASN A 288 11.96 5.85 9.27
CA ASN A 288 11.03 6.41 10.24
C ASN A 288 11.34 7.89 10.48
N CYS A 289 10.47 8.76 9.99
CA CYS A 289 10.61 10.22 10.08
C CYS A 289 9.75 10.84 11.20
N SER A 290 9.36 10.04 12.22
CA SER A 290 8.44 10.50 13.27
C SER A 290 9.07 11.51 14.24
N SER A 291 10.38 11.42 14.47
CA SER A 291 11.13 12.27 15.39
C SER A 291 11.63 13.57 14.75
N GLU A 292 11.61 13.64 13.42
CA GLU A 292 12.23 14.72 12.68
C GLU A 292 11.18 15.72 12.14
N ARG A 293 11.58 16.99 12.02
CA ARG A 293 10.79 17.97 11.30
C ARG A 293 10.94 17.70 9.80
N LYS A 294 9.85 17.26 9.17
CA LYS A 294 9.81 16.99 7.72
C LYS A 294 9.80 18.32 6.94
N ASP A 295 10.93 19.00 6.89
CA ASP A 295 11.12 20.17 6.03
C ASP A 295 11.92 19.79 4.76
N GLY A 296 12.06 20.77 3.86
CA GLY A 296 12.74 20.54 2.58
C GLY A 296 14.23 20.16 2.74
N GLN A 297 14.89 20.64 3.78
CA GLN A 297 16.29 20.33 4.06
C GLN A 297 16.45 18.85 4.46
N TYR A 298 15.61 18.37 5.37
CA TYR A 298 15.64 16.99 5.82
C TYR A 298 15.36 16.00 4.68
N ILE A 299 14.36 16.30 3.83
CA ILE A 299 14.05 15.45 2.67
C ILE A 299 15.20 15.45 1.68
N PHE A 300 15.81 16.63 1.43
CA PHE A 300 17.00 16.72 0.59
C PHE A 300 18.12 15.83 1.12
N GLU A 301 18.46 15.89 2.41
CA GLU A 301 19.53 15.09 3.03
C GLU A 301 19.30 13.59 2.90
N LEU A 302 18.07 13.11 3.08
CA LEU A 302 17.71 11.71 2.88
C LEU A 302 17.90 11.26 1.43
N VAL A 303 17.42 12.06 0.48
CA VAL A 303 17.54 11.77 -0.95
C VAL A 303 18.98 11.86 -1.40
N ASP A 304 19.70 12.86 -0.95
CA ASP A 304 21.12 13.09 -1.29
C ASP A 304 22.00 11.94 -0.81
N LYS A 305 21.78 11.46 0.42
CA LYS A 305 22.46 10.27 0.95
C LYS A 305 22.14 9.03 0.11
N CYS A 306 20.90 8.85 -0.30
CA CYS A 306 20.49 7.75 -1.17
C CYS A 306 21.22 7.83 -2.54
N ILE A 307 21.35 9.03 -3.12
CA ILE A 307 22.10 9.27 -4.35
C ILE A 307 23.57 8.93 -4.18
N GLU A 308 24.19 9.30 -3.06
CA GLU A 308 25.59 8.93 -2.76
C GLU A 308 25.79 7.42 -2.67
N GLU A 309 24.88 6.70 -2.03
CA GLU A 309 24.94 5.23 -1.90
C GLU A 309 24.76 4.50 -3.26
N ILE A 310 23.94 5.06 -4.16
CA ILE A 310 23.73 4.54 -5.54
C ILE A 310 24.92 4.92 -6.43
N GLY A 311 25.51 6.07 -6.22
CA GLY A 311 26.48 6.74 -7.06
C GLY A 311 25.82 7.76 -7.99
N GLU A 312 26.20 9.03 -7.88
CA GLU A 312 25.59 10.17 -8.59
C GLU A 312 25.46 9.95 -10.09
N LYS A 313 26.50 9.42 -10.74
CA LYS A 313 26.51 9.16 -12.18
C LYS A 313 25.48 8.16 -12.65
N ASN A 314 24.95 7.34 -11.76
CA ASN A 314 23.91 6.35 -12.06
C ASN A 314 22.51 6.91 -11.91
N VAL A 315 22.32 8.06 -11.24
CA VAL A 315 21.00 8.63 -10.97
C VAL A 315 20.67 9.70 -12.00
N VAL A 316 19.64 9.44 -12.80
CA VAL A 316 19.14 10.38 -13.82
C VAL A 316 18.07 11.30 -13.23
N GLN A 317 17.22 10.74 -12.37
CA GLN A 317 16.01 11.41 -11.93
C GLN A 317 15.66 11.08 -10.48
N VAL A 318 15.07 12.06 -9.79
CA VAL A 318 14.34 11.88 -8.54
C VAL A 318 12.86 12.15 -8.78
N VAL A 319 11.97 11.28 -8.28
CA VAL A 319 10.52 11.44 -8.36
C VAL A 319 9.92 11.45 -6.96
N THR A 320 9.11 12.47 -6.67
CA THR A 320 8.38 12.61 -5.40
C THR A 320 6.96 13.10 -5.66
N ASP A 321 6.11 13.16 -4.65
CA ASP A 321 4.90 13.95 -4.75
C ASP A 321 5.23 15.46 -4.89
N ASN A 322 4.20 16.28 -5.17
CA ASN A 322 4.36 17.72 -5.37
C ASN A 322 4.13 18.55 -4.09
N ALA A 323 4.31 17.98 -2.91
CA ALA A 323 4.25 18.72 -1.66
C ALA A 323 5.27 19.86 -1.64
N SER A 324 4.94 20.99 -1.01
CA SER A 324 5.81 22.17 -0.96
C SER A 324 7.20 21.89 -0.40
N VAL A 325 7.29 20.96 0.55
CA VAL A 325 8.55 20.52 1.15
C VAL A 325 9.45 19.79 0.12
N ASN A 326 8.85 18.98 -0.76
CA ASN A 326 9.57 18.30 -1.83
C ASN A 326 10.03 19.26 -2.93
N VAL A 327 9.26 20.30 -3.22
CA VAL A 327 9.67 21.39 -4.13
C VAL A 327 10.87 22.15 -3.57
N THR A 328 10.90 22.41 -2.26
CA THR A 328 12.05 23.03 -1.60
C THR A 328 13.28 22.11 -1.67
N ALA A 329 13.13 20.83 -1.38
CA ALA A 329 14.21 19.84 -1.48
C ALA A 329 14.77 19.75 -2.92
N ALA A 330 13.89 19.81 -3.93
CA ALA A 330 14.28 19.82 -5.34
C ALA A 330 15.13 21.05 -5.68
N GLY A 331 14.80 22.23 -5.15
CA GLY A 331 15.60 23.45 -5.33
C GLY A 331 17.00 23.32 -4.74
N ILE A 332 17.12 22.71 -3.55
CA ILE A 332 18.43 22.46 -2.90
C ILE A 332 19.23 21.45 -3.72
N LEU A 333 18.61 20.35 -4.16
CA LEU A 333 19.28 19.33 -4.96
C LEU A 333 19.81 19.90 -6.28
N ALA A 334 19.02 20.72 -6.98
CA ALA A 334 19.42 21.34 -8.23
C ALA A 334 20.67 22.22 -8.11
N GLY A 335 20.88 22.84 -6.94
CA GLY A 335 22.10 23.58 -6.63
C GLY A 335 23.32 22.69 -6.42
N LYS A 336 23.14 21.51 -5.80
CA LYS A 336 24.24 20.58 -5.48
C LYS A 336 24.55 19.61 -6.63
N ARG A 337 23.50 19.06 -7.27
CA ARG A 337 23.62 18.00 -8.29
C ARG A 337 22.95 18.44 -9.60
N LYS A 338 23.71 19.11 -10.41
CA LYS A 338 23.21 19.80 -11.62
C LYS A 338 22.71 18.85 -12.71
N THR A 339 23.23 17.63 -12.78
CA THR A 339 22.92 16.62 -13.81
C THR A 339 21.61 15.87 -13.54
N ILE A 340 21.10 15.88 -12.30
CA ILE A 340 19.94 15.11 -11.89
C ILE A 340 18.65 15.92 -12.11
N PHE A 341 17.62 15.30 -12.67
CA PHE A 341 16.27 15.85 -12.75
C PHE A 341 15.49 15.56 -11.48
N TRP A 342 14.64 16.50 -11.07
CA TRP A 342 13.63 16.27 -10.04
C TRP A 342 12.25 16.56 -10.59
N ASN A 343 11.40 15.54 -10.64
CA ASN A 343 10.06 15.65 -11.22
C ASN A 343 8.99 15.23 -10.21
N GLY A 344 7.79 15.79 -10.38
CA GLY A 344 6.62 15.34 -9.65
C GLY A 344 6.14 13.97 -10.11
N CYS A 345 5.56 13.20 -9.20
CA CYS A 345 4.94 11.92 -9.51
C CYS A 345 3.74 12.13 -10.46
N ALA A 346 3.78 11.52 -11.64
CA ALA A 346 2.73 11.64 -12.64
C ALA A 346 1.40 11.03 -12.15
N ALA A 347 1.45 9.87 -11.48
CA ALA A 347 0.28 9.22 -10.91
C ALA A 347 -0.41 10.12 -9.86
N HIS A 348 0.37 10.72 -8.96
CA HIS A 348 -0.17 11.66 -7.98
C HIS A 348 -0.80 12.90 -8.63
N CYS A 349 -0.17 13.45 -9.68
CA CYS A 349 -0.73 14.58 -10.42
C CYS A 349 -2.05 14.22 -11.12
N LEU A 350 -2.15 13.02 -11.68
CA LEU A 350 -3.39 12.52 -12.30
C LEU A 350 -4.50 12.34 -11.25
N ASP A 351 -4.19 11.78 -10.09
CA ASP A 351 -5.16 11.66 -8.99
C ASP A 351 -5.66 13.04 -8.53
N LEU A 352 -4.76 14.03 -8.44
CA LEU A 352 -5.13 15.42 -8.16
C LEU A 352 -5.95 16.08 -9.28
N MET A 353 -5.74 15.71 -10.58
CA MET A 353 -6.62 16.16 -11.66
C MET A 353 -8.03 15.60 -11.50
N LEU A 354 -8.14 14.31 -11.20
CA LEU A 354 -9.42 13.65 -10.91
C LEU A 354 -10.10 14.27 -9.69
N GLU A 355 -9.32 14.63 -8.67
CA GLU A 355 -9.82 15.35 -7.48
C GLU A 355 -10.42 16.70 -7.82
N ASP A 356 -9.71 17.52 -8.60
CA ASP A 356 -10.18 18.85 -8.98
C ASP A 356 -11.43 18.77 -9.87
N ILE A 357 -11.47 17.82 -10.82
CA ILE A 357 -12.68 17.54 -11.62
C ILE A 357 -13.81 17.08 -10.70
N GLY A 358 -13.50 16.22 -9.72
CA GLY A 358 -14.46 15.73 -8.72
C GLY A 358 -15.08 16.80 -7.83
N LYS A 359 -14.44 17.97 -7.71
CA LYS A 359 -14.93 19.15 -6.96
C LYS A 359 -15.82 20.08 -7.80
N LEU A 360 -16.00 19.82 -9.09
CA LEU A 360 -16.98 20.55 -9.90
C LEU A 360 -18.39 20.25 -9.39
N GLY A 361 -19.19 21.25 -9.10
CA GLY A 361 -20.47 21.09 -8.41
C GLY A 361 -21.36 19.92 -8.88
N PRO A 362 -21.68 19.80 -10.18
CA PRO A 362 -22.49 18.66 -10.67
C PRO A 362 -21.81 17.30 -10.52
N VAL A 363 -20.46 17.25 -10.60
CA VAL A 363 -19.68 16.04 -10.43
C VAL A 363 -19.61 15.64 -8.97
N GLU A 364 -19.38 16.59 -8.07
CA GLU A 364 -19.33 16.39 -6.61
C GLU A 364 -20.66 15.83 -6.09
N GLU A 365 -21.78 16.42 -6.48
CA GLU A 365 -23.12 15.95 -6.12
C GLU A 365 -23.40 14.53 -6.64
N THR A 366 -22.90 14.21 -7.84
CA THR A 366 -23.05 12.89 -8.44
C THR A 366 -22.25 11.85 -7.66
N ILE A 367 -20.98 12.15 -7.32
CA ILE A 367 -20.12 11.28 -6.51
C ILE A 367 -20.73 11.06 -5.12
N ALA A 368 -21.23 12.11 -4.47
CA ALA A 368 -21.87 12.02 -3.16
C ALA A 368 -23.12 11.14 -3.20
N SER A 369 -23.95 11.30 -4.24
CA SER A 369 -25.13 10.48 -4.46
C SER A 369 -24.78 9.02 -4.73
N ALA A 370 -23.76 8.74 -5.53
CA ALA A 370 -23.26 7.39 -5.80
C ALA A 370 -22.76 6.70 -4.53
N ARG A 371 -21.94 7.40 -3.71
CA ARG A 371 -21.50 6.92 -2.41
C ARG A 371 -22.66 6.61 -1.48
N GLN A 372 -23.66 7.47 -1.45
CA GLN A 372 -24.85 7.26 -0.62
C GLN A 372 -25.60 5.98 -1.01
N VAL A 373 -25.79 5.71 -2.31
CA VAL A 373 -26.43 4.46 -2.80
C VAL A 373 -25.58 3.26 -2.40
N THR A 374 -24.29 3.30 -2.67
CA THR A 374 -23.39 2.18 -2.38
C THR A 374 -23.32 1.89 -0.89
N SER A 375 -23.11 2.91 -0.04
CA SER A 375 -23.10 2.75 1.42
C SER A 375 -24.41 2.19 1.94
N PHE A 376 -25.56 2.67 1.43
CA PHE A 376 -26.87 2.16 1.82
C PHE A 376 -27.02 0.66 1.56
N LEU A 377 -26.56 0.18 0.40
CA LEU A 377 -26.61 -1.23 0.05
C LEU A 377 -25.73 -2.09 0.96
N TYR A 378 -24.54 -1.60 1.30
CA TYR A 378 -23.58 -2.32 2.15
C TYR A 378 -23.86 -2.22 3.65
N ASP A 379 -24.55 -1.17 4.13
CA ASP A 379 -24.90 -1.01 5.55
C ASP A 379 -25.91 -2.06 6.06
N HIS A 380 -26.55 -2.83 5.16
CA HIS A 380 -27.65 -3.76 5.51
C HIS A 380 -27.39 -5.16 4.96
N THR A 381 -26.97 -6.09 5.80
CA THR A 381 -26.59 -7.47 5.41
C THR A 381 -27.61 -8.17 4.52
N ARG A 382 -28.92 -8.09 4.85
CA ARG A 382 -29.96 -8.71 4.03
C ARG A 382 -30.14 -8.05 2.67
N LEU A 383 -29.96 -6.72 2.61
CA LEU A 383 -30.02 -5.98 1.35
C LEU A 383 -28.80 -6.25 0.48
N LEU A 384 -27.61 -6.39 1.10
CA LEU A 384 -26.38 -6.79 0.43
C LEU A 384 -26.50 -8.19 -0.18
N ASP A 385 -27.10 -9.14 0.55
CA ASP A 385 -27.34 -10.48 0.04
C ASP A 385 -28.28 -10.47 -1.15
N LEU A 386 -29.39 -9.73 -1.07
CA LEU A 386 -30.28 -9.52 -2.21
C LEU A 386 -29.58 -8.86 -3.39
N MET A 387 -28.77 -7.83 -3.14
CA MET A 387 -28.00 -7.18 -4.19
C MET A 387 -27.12 -8.20 -4.94
N ARG A 388 -26.45 -9.10 -4.23
CA ARG A 388 -25.60 -10.15 -4.82
C ARG A 388 -26.36 -11.16 -5.67
N ASN A 389 -27.65 -11.37 -5.38
CA ASN A 389 -28.53 -12.21 -6.21
C ASN A 389 -28.93 -11.52 -7.53
N PHE A 390 -29.05 -10.18 -7.53
CA PHE A 390 -29.38 -9.40 -8.73
C PHE A 390 -28.16 -9.05 -9.56
N LEU A 391 -27.03 -8.73 -8.91
CA LEU A 391 -25.78 -8.31 -9.54
C LEU A 391 -24.81 -9.50 -9.65
N LYS A 392 -24.14 -9.61 -10.80
CA LYS A 392 -23.13 -10.67 -11.01
C LYS A 392 -21.84 -10.46 -10.21
N LYS A 393 -21.55 -9.23 -9.81
CA LYS A 393 -20.37 -8.81 -9.06
C LYS A 393 -20.75 -7.78 -8.02
N ASP A 394 -20.02 -7.75 -6.92
CA ASP A 394 -20.15 -6.70 -5.92
C ASP A 394 -19.88 -5.32 -6.53
N LEU A 395 -20.59 -4.29 -6.05
CA LEU A 395 -20.29 -2.91 -6.43
C LEU A 395 -18.97 -2.46 -5.82
N VAL A 396 -18.19 -1.74 -6.59
CA VAL A 396 -16.96 -1.14 -6.08
C VAL A 396 -17.31 0.01 -5.13
N ARG A 397 -16.76 -0.01 -3.93
CA ARG A 397 -16.92 1.08 -2.94
C ARG A 397 -15.88 2.16 -3.19
N SER A 398 -16.27 3.42 -3.07
CA SER A 398 -15.37 4.55 -3.22
C SER A 398 -14.55 4.74 -1.94
N GLY A 399 -13.22 4.71 -2.03
CA GLY A 399 -12.32 5.09 -0.95
C GLY A 399 -12.34 6.60 -0.66
N ILE A 400 -11.86 6.98 0.52
CA ILE A 400 -11.86 8.38 0.97
C ILE A 400 -10.68 9.16 0.35
N THR A 401 -9.54 8.48 0.13
CA THR A 401 -8.25 9.11 -0.14
C THR A 401 -7.79 9.08 -1.59
N ARG A 402 -8.45 8.33 -2.49
CA ARG A 402 -8.06 8.22 -3.90
C ARG A 402 -9.25 8.45 -4.82
N PHE A 403 -9.24 9.52 -5.59
CA PHE A 403 -10.33 9.87 -6.53
C PHE A 403 -10.50 8.85 -7.67
N ALA A 404 -9.44 8.10 -8.02
CA ALA A 404 -9.57 6.95 -8.92
C ALA A 404 -10.62 5.94 -8.44
N THR A 405 -10.82 5.77 -7.12
CA THR A 405 -11.86 4.88 -6.58
C THR A 405 -13.27 5.43 -6.77
N ALA A 406 -13.44 6.76 -6.84
CA ALA A 406 -14.73 7.38 -7.16
C ALA A 406 -15.14 7.05 -8.60
N TYR A 407 -14.21 7.09 -9.55
CA TYR A 407 -14.45 6.62 -10.91
C TYR A 407 -14.89 5.16 -10.95
N LEU A 408 -14.16 4.28 -10.26
CA LEU A 408 -14.50 2.84 -10.23
C LEU A 408 -15.88 2.59 -9.62
N ASN A 409 -16.27 3.34 -8.59
CA ASN A 409 -17.61 3.27 -8.01
C ASN A 409 -18.69 3.70 -9.01
N LEU A 410 -18.52 4.87 -9.66
CA LEU A 410 -19.45 5.37 -10.67
C LEU A 410 -19.58 4.40 -11.85
N ARG A 411 -18.46 3.87 -12.35
CA ARG A 411 -18.42 2.89 -13.42
C ARG A 411 -19.16 1.61 -13.04
N SER A 412 -18.90 1.11 -11.82
CA SER A 412 -19.56 -0.09 -11.29
C SER A 412 -21.08 0.10 -11.17
N LEU A 413 -21.53 1.29 -10.74
CA LEU A 413 -22.96 1.62 -10.70
C LEU A 413 -23.57 1.69 -12.10
N LEU A 414 -22.87 2.36 -13.03
CA LEU A 414 -23.33 2.51 -14.42
C LEU A 414 -23.49 1.17 -15.13
N ASP A 415 -22.49 0.29 -14.99
CA ASP A 415 -22.49 -1.05 -15.58
C ASP A 415 -23.63 -1.92 -15.02
N ASN A 416 -24.06 -1.69 -13.78
CA ASN A 416 -25.14 -2.42 -13.12
C ASN A 416 -26.46 -1.63 -13.03
N ARG A 417 -26.61 -0.55 -13.81
CA ARG A 417 -27.79 0.33 -13.75
C ARG A 417 -29.12 -0.42 -13.86
N LYS A 418 -29.22 -1.34 -14.81
CA LYS A 418 -30.44 -2.11 -15.06
C LYS A 418 -30.80 -3.00 -13.88
N GLU A 419 -29.83 -3.71 -13.36
CA GLU A 419 -29.96 -4.63 -12.23
C GLU A 419 -30.31 -3.88 -10.94
N LEU A 420 -29.67 -2.73 -10.70
CA LEU A 420 -30.01 -1.85 -9.57
C LEU A 420 -31.43 -1.32 -9.64
N LEU A 421 -31.87 -0.88 -10.81
CA LEU A 421 -33.28 -0.46 -11.01
C LEU A 421 -34.26 -1.60 -10.75
N ARG A 422 -33.91 -2.85 -11.15
CA ARG A 422 -34.74 -4.03 -10.87
C ARG A 422 -34.77 -4.36 -9.38
N LEU A 423 -33.58 -4.33 -8.72
CA LEU A 423 -33.44 -4.55 -7.28
C LEU A 423 -34.32 -3.58 -6.48
N PHE A 424 -34.22 -2.28 -6.73
CA PHE A 424 -34.99 -1.25 -6.00
C PHE A 424 -36.50 -1.26 -6.30
N ARG A 425 -36.94 -2.01 -7.31
CA ARG A 425 -38.36 -2.20 -7.65
C ARG A 425 -38.90 -3.55 -7.18
N SER A 426 -38.04 -4.43 -6.71
CA SER A 426 -38.43 -5.79 -6.35
C SER A 426 -39.27 -5.84 -5.06
N ASP A 427 -40.15 -6.83 -4.97
CA ASP A 427 -40.99 -7.03 -3.79
C ASP A 427 -40.16 -7.43 -2.58
N GLU A 428 -39.10 -8.19 -2.78
CA GLU A 428 -38.16 -8.64 -1.72
C GLU A 428 -37.53 -7.46 -1.00
N VAL A 429 -37.09 -6.41 -1.71
CA VAL A 429 -36.55 -5.20 -1.10
C VAL A 429 -37.61 -4.40 -0.36
N ASN A 430 -38.86 -4.36 -0.91
CA ASN A 430 -39.97 -3.66 -0.28
C ASN A 430 -40.39 -4.33 1.05
N GLU A 431 -40.34 -5.66 1.13
CA GLU A 431 -40.63 -6.44 2.35
C GLU A 431 -39.63 -6.16 3.46
N LEU A 432 -38.38 -5.89 3.14
CA LEU A 432 -37.32 -5.54 4.14
C LEU A 432 -37.59 -4.19 4.82
N ASN A 433 -38.49 -3.36 4.31
CA ASN A 433 -38.84 -2.04 4.82
C ASN A 433 -37.68 -1.03 4.94
N TYR A 434 -36.50 -1.35 4.42
CA TYR A 434 -35.34 -0.43 4.46
C TYR A 434 -35.57 0.83 3.62
N LEU A 435 -36.28 0.72 2.50
CA LEU A 435 -36.63 1.85 1.64
C LEU A 435 -37.58 2.86 2.32
N LYS A 436 -38.30 2.46 3.37
CA LYS A 436 -39.17 3.36 4.15
C LYS A 436 -38.38 4.29 5.09
N LYS A 437 -37.15 3.94 5.43
CA LYS A 437 -36.24 4.75 6.27
C LYS A 437 -35.66 5.93 5.49
N ALA A 438 -35.20 6.98 6.19
CA ALA A 438 -34.68 8.20 5.56
C ALA A 438 -33.54 7.95 4.55
N LYS A 439 -32.53 7.13 4.92
CA LYS A 439 -31.42 6.75 4.02
C LYS A 439 -31.93 5.97 2.80
N GLY A 440 -32.85 5.03 2.99
CA GLY A 440 -33.42 4.23 1.91
C GLY A 440 -34.26 5.05 0.94
N LYS A 441 -35.09 5.97 1.43
CA LYS A 441 -35.88 6.89 0.57
C LYS A 441 -34.94 7.75 -0.30
N LYS A 442 -33.83 8.22 0.26
CA LYS A 442 -32.83 8.97 -0.50
C LYS A 442 -32.16 8.11 -1.57
N ALA A 443 -31.71 6.88 -1.22
CA ALA A 443 -31.11 5.95 -2.18
C ALA A 443 -32.09 5.56 -3.30
N ASP A 444 -33.36 5.27 -2.98
CA ASP A 444 -34.38 4.95 -3.95
C ASP A 444 -34.65 6.13 -4.92
N LYS A 445 -34.73 7.35 -4.37
CA LYS A 445 -34.87 8.57 -5.20
C LYS A 445 -33.70 8.73 -6.17
N VAL A 446 -32.47 8.50 -5.70
CA VAL A 446 -31.24 8.61 -6.53
C VAL A 446 -31.26 7.54 -7.63
N VAL A 447 -31.48 6.27 -7.28
CA VAL A 447 -31.46 5.16 -8.26
C VAL A 447 -32.55 5.30 -9.33
N ARG A 448 -33.70 5.88 -9.00
CA ARG A 448 -34.80 6.13 -9.96
C ARG A 448 -34.62 7.40 -10.78
N SER A 449 -33.67 8.26 -10.46
CA SER A 449 -33.45 9.54 -11.14
C SER A 449 -32.72 9.37 -12.47
N GLU A 450 -33.37 9.70 -13.57
CA GLU A 450 -32.72 9.74 -14.90
C GLU A 450 -31.61 10.80 -14.96
N THR A 451 -31.80 11.93 -14.28
CA THR A 451 -30.75 12.98 -14.18
C THR A 451 -29.50 12.47 -13.50
N PHE A 452 -29.65 11.67 -12.42
CA PHE A 452 -28.50 11.04 -11.75
C PHE A 452 -27.70 10.18 -12.73
N TRP A 453 -28.37 9.29 -13.47
CA TRP A 453 -27.70 8.39 -14.41
C TRP A 453 -27.03 9.14 -15.58
N LYS A 454 -27.65 10.21 -16.06
CA LYS A 454 -27.03 11.08 -17.06
C LYS A 454 -25.75 11.74 -16.51
N ASN A 455 -25.80 12.25 -15.29
CA ASN A 455 -24.63 12.85 -14.64
C ASN A 455 -23.54 11.82 -14.35
N VAL A 456 -23.91 10.57 -13.96
CA VAL A 456 -22.95 9.47 -13.81
C VAL A 456 -22.23 9.19 -15.13
N ASP A 457 -22.98 9.07 -16.23
CA ASP A 457 -22.41 8.85 -17.56
C ASP A 457 -21.46 10.00 -17.97
N THR A 458 -21.89 11.24 -17.81
CA THR A 458 -21.06 12.42 -18.07
C THR A 458 -19.76 12.41 -17.22
N THR A 459 -19.89 12.10 -15.93
CA THR A 459 -18.73 12.05 -15.02
C THR A 459 -17.76 10.93 -15.39
N VAL A 460 -18.28 9.75 -15.74
CA VAL A 460 -17.48 8.62 -16.22
C VAL A 460 -16.73 9.01 -17.49
N ASN A 461 -17.37 9.72 -18.43
CA ASN A 461 -16.75 10.16 -19.67
C ASN A 461 -15.62 11.17 -19.45
N PHE A 462 -15.64 11.98 -18.40
CA PHE A 462 -14.49 12.80 -17.99
C PHE A 462 -13.39 12.00 -17.33
N PHE A 463 -13.74 11.05 -16.47
CA PHE A 463 -12.78 10.35 -15.63
C PHE A 463 -12.05 9.20 -16.32
N GLU A 464 -12.75 8.44 -17.15
CA GLU A 464 -12.22 7.20 -17.73
C GLU A 464 -10.94 7.39 -18.54
N PRO A 465 -10.82 8.40 -19.42
CA PRO A 465 -9.58 8.61 -20.15
C PRO A 465 -8.38 8.87 -19.24
N LEU A 466 -8.54 9.70 -18.20
CA LEU A 466 -7.50 9.98 -17.21
C LEU A 466 -7.18 8.77 -16.33
N ALA A 467 -8.21 8.02 -15.91
CA ALA A 467 -8.05 6.80 -15.13
C ALA A 467 -7.29 5.71 -15.93
N ASN A 468 -7.45 5.66 -17.25
CA ASN A 468 -6.68 4.76 -18.12
C ASN A 468 -5.21 5.17 -18.19
N VAL A 469 -4.91 6.48 -18.26
CA VAL A 469 -3.52 6.96 -18.16
C VAL A 469 -2.94 6.62 -16.80
N LEU A 470 -3.66 6.88 -15.70
CA LEU A 470 -3.23 6.57 -14.34
C LEU A 470 -2.89 5.08 -14.19
N ARG A 471 -3.77 4.19 -14.65
CA ARG A 471 -3.54 2.73 -14.60
C ARG A 471 -2.25 2.31 -15.31
N ARG A 472 -1.91 3.00 -16.41
CA ARG A 472 -0.66 2.73 -17.10
C ARG A 472 0.56 3.26 -16.33
N MET A 473 0.44 4.42 -15.68
CA MET A 473 1.51 4.96 -14.85
C MET A 473 1.80 4.10 -13.61
N ASP A 474 0.77 3.43 -13.08
CA ASP A 474 0.87 2.52 -11.95
C ASP A 474 1.27 1.07 -12.34
N SER A 475 1.55 0.82 -13.62
CA SER A 475 1.93 -0.51 -14.11
C SER A 475 3.44 -0.67 -14.22
N ASP A 476 3.90 -1.93 -14.34
CA ASP A 476 5.32 -2.27 -14.53
C ASP A 476 5.84 -1.98 -15.97
N VAL A 477 5.01 -1.40 -16.84
CA VAL A 477 5.38 -1.07 -18.21
C VAL A 477 6.09 0.28 -18.26
N PRO A 478 7.15 0.46 -19.09
CA PRO A 478 7.82 1.75 -19.23
C PRO A 478 6.84 2.87 -19.55
N ALA A 479 6.80 3.89 -18.69
CA ALA A 479 5.76 4.92 -18.71
C ALA A 479 6.25 6.27 -19.24
N MET A 480 7.50 6.66 -18.95
CA MET A 480 8.03 8.01 -19.23
C MET A 480 7.87 8.42 -20.69
N GLY A 481 8.31 7.59 -21.65
CA GLY A 481 8.23 7.88 -23.08
C GLY A 481 6.80 7.86 -23.64
N PHE A 482 5.83 7.34 -22.90
CA PHE A 482 4.43 7.28 -23.29
C PHE A 482 3.58 8.38 -22.68
N PHE A 483 3.97 8.91 -21.53
CA PHE A 483 3.13 9.76 -20.68
C PHE A 483 2.56 10.97 -21.44
N HIS A 484 3.42 11.75 -22.10
CA HIS A 484 2.97 12.95 -22.81
C HIS A 484 1.96 12.61 -23.92
N GLY A 485 2.23 11.58 -24.72
CA GLY A 485 1.33 11.14 -25.79
C GLY A 485 -0.01 10.62 -25.28
N LEU A 486 0.00 9.86 -24.18
CA LEU A 486 -1.23 9.35 -23.56
C LEU A 486 -2.09 10.48 -23.00
N MET A 487 -1.49 11.55 -22.46
CA MET A 487 -2.23 12.71 -22.01
C MET A 487 -2.90 13.47 -23.17
N LEU A 488 -2.20 13.60 -24.32
CA LEU A 488 -2.80 14.15 -25.53
C LEU A 488 -3.96 13.27 -26.03
N GLU A 489 -3.78 11.94 -26.06
CA GLU A 489 -4.82 10.98 -26.42
C GLU A 489 -6.03 11.09 -25.46
N ALA A 490 -5.81 11.19 -24.15
CA ALA A 490 -6.89 11.33 -23.17
C ALA A 490 -7.69 12.63 -23.34
N LYS A 491 -7.03 13.76 -23.60
CA LYS A 491 -7.72 15.03 -23.91
C LYS A 491 -8.56 14.91 -25.19
N LYS A 492 -8.01 14.29 -26.22
CA LYS A 492 -8.74 14.05 -27.47
C LYS A 492 -9.94 13.13 -27.26
N GLU A 493 -9.77 12.03 -26.51
CA GLU A 493 -10.85 11.12 -26.17
C GLU A 493 -11.97 11.82 -25.39
N ILE A 494 -11.63 12.70 -24.43
CA ILE A 494 -12.64 13.52 -23.74
C ILE A 494 -13.43 14.36 -24.74
N SER A 495 -12.78 15.09 -25.67
CA SER A 495 -13.52 15.90 -26.64
C SER A 495 -14.40 15.07 -27.58
N GLU A 496 -13.91 13.93 -28.06
CA GLU A 496 -14.68 13.02 -28.94
C GLU A 496 -15.91 12.44 -28.24
N ARG A 497 -15.84 12.13 -26.95
CA ARG A 497 -16.98 11.61 -26.16
C ARG A 497 -18.10 12.64 -25.96
N PHE A 498 -17.82 13.90 -26.17
CA PHE A 498 -18.78 14.99 -26.11
C PHE A 498 -19.00 15.65 -27.49
N ASP A 499 -18.82 14.90 -28.57
CA ASP A 499 -19.07 15.35 -29.94
C ASP A 499 -18.31 16.66 -30.29
N ASN A 500 -17.17 16.89 -29.63
CA ASN A 500 -16.36 18.11 -29.71
C ASN A 500 -17.08 19.40 -29.26
N ASP A 501 -18.12 19.30 -28.45
CA ASP A 501 -18.78 20.45 -27.82
C ASP A 501 -17.93 21.00 -26.67
N GLU A 502 -17.11 21.99 -27.00
CA GLU A 502 -16.16 22.61 -26.06
C GLU A 502 -16.83 23.22 -24.83
N SER A 503 -18.11 23.60 -24.93
CA SER A 503 -18.85 24.17 -23.80
C SER A 503 -19.00 23.20 -22.63
N ILE A 504 -18.97 21.90 -22.90
CA ILE A 504 -19.13 20.84 -21.90
C ILE A 504 -17.80 20.49 -21.22
N PHE A 505 -16.73 20.34 -21.99
CA PHE A 505 -15.47 19.80 -21.46
C PHE A 505 -14.38 20.85 -21.22
N ARG A 506 -14.56 22.11 -21.62
CA ARG A 506 -13.53 23.17 -21.50
C ARG A 506 -13.00 23.29 -20.08
N VAL A 507 -13.88 23.32 -19.09
CA VAL A 507 -13.51 23.42 -17.67
C VAL A 507 -12.62 22.26 -17.22
N VAL A 508 -12.87 21.05 -17.75
CA VAL A 508 -12.06 19.86 -17.47
C VAL A 508 -10.68 19.98 -18.12
N TRP A 509 -10.63 20.47 -19.37
CA TRP A 509 -9.36 20.73 -20.04
C TRP A 509 -8.52 21.79 -19.33
N ASP A 510 -9.14 22.87 -18.84
CA ASP A 510 -8.44 23.91 -18.09
C ASP A 510 -7.82 23.36 -16.79
N ILE A 511 -8.52 22.44 -16.10
CA ILE A 511 -7.99 21.73 -14.92
C ILE A 511 -6.78 20.87 -15.31
N ILE A 512 -6.91 20.08 -16.37
CA ILE A 512 -5.83 19.23 -16.88
C ILE A 512 -4.62 20.10 -17.24
N ASP A 513 -4.80 21.12 -18.06
CA ASP A 513 -3.73 21.98 -18.57
C ASP A 513 -3.01 22.73 -17.45
N LYS A 514 -3.74 23.22 -16.46
CA LYS A 514 -3.16 23.90 -15.31
C LYS A 514 -2.17 23.01 -14.57
N ARG A 515 -2.55 21.76 -14.30
CA ARG A 515 -1.67 20.82 -13.57
C ARG A 515 -0.57 20.27 -14.47
N TRP A 516 -0.89 19.93 -15.73
CA TRP A 516 0.06 19.38 -16.66
C TRP A 516 1.17 20.39 -16.99
N ASN A 517 0.82 21.59 -17.45
CA ASN A 517 1.80 22.59 -17.86
C ASN A 517 2.72 23.02 -16.71
N SER A 518 2.21 23.03 -15.46
CA SER A 518 3.00 23.46 -14.30
C SER A 518 3.89 22.38 -13.69
N LYS A 519 3.56 21.08 -13.85
CA LYS A 519 4.19 20.00 -13.08
C LYS A 519 4.72 18.83 -13.90
N LEU A 520 4.16 18.57 -15.08
CA LEU A 520 4.42 17.35 -15.86
C LEU A 520 4.96 17.64 -17.27
N LYS A 521 4.86 18.85 -17.78
CA LYS A 521 5.44 19.23 -19.07
C LYS A 521 6.90 19.67 -18.88
N THR A 522 7.75 18.75 -18.42
CA THR A 522 9.18 19.02 -18.19
C THR A 522 10.00 18.59 -19.41
N PRO A 523 11.24 19.09 -19.58
CA PRO A 523 12.11 18.67 -20.69
C PRO A 523 12.22 17.14 -20.81
N LEU A 524 12.31 16.43 -19.69
CA LEU A 524 12.46 14.97 -19.69
C LEU A 524 11.21 14.27 -20.27
N HIS A 525 9.99 14.75 -19.97
CA HIS A 525 8.76 14.18 -20.55
C HIS A 525 8.61 14.49 -22.04
N LEU A 526 9.00 15.71 -22.46
CA LEU A 526 8.95 16.11 -23.86
C LEU A 526 10.00 15.37 -24.70
N ALA A 527 11.23 15.25 -24.18
CA ALA A 527 12.30 14.47 -24.82
C ALA A 527 11.92 12.99 -24.92
N GLY A 528 11.34 12.41 -23.84
CA GLY A 528 10.84 11.04 -23.85
C GLY A 528 9.75 10.80 -24.89
N TYR A 529 8.86 11.76 -25.13
CA TYR A 529 7.86 11.68 -26.19
C TYR A 529 8.47 11.78 -27.58
N TYR A 530 9.40 12.72 -27.78
CA TYR A 530 10.12 12.91 -29.04
C TYR A 530 10.93 11.66 -29.41
N LEU A 531 11.67 11.10 -28.47
CA LEU A 531 12.51 9.92 -28.68
C LEU A 531 11.73 8.60 -28.67
N ASN A 532 10.40 8.62 -28.47
CA ASN A 532 9.60 7.42 -28.54
C ASN A 532 9.16 7.12 -29.99
N PRO A 533 9.68 6.06 -30.62
CA PRO A 533 9.36 5.72 -32.00
C PRO A 533 7.87 5.44 -32.27
N TYR A 534 7.12 5.07 -31.21
CA TYR A 534 5.67 4.85 -31.28
C TYR A 534 4.91 6.13 -31.65
N PHE A 535 5.32 7.27 -31.11
CA PHE A 535 4.69 8.57 -31.39
C PHE A 535 5.41 9.34 -32.48
N TYR A 536 6.74 9.38 -32.43
CA TYR A 536 7.55 10.23 -33.32
C TYR A 536 7.28 9.96 -34.79
N TYR A 537 7.47 8.73 -35.27
CA TYR A 537 7.36 8.48 -36.71
C TYR A 537 5.93 8.64 -37.26
N PRO A 538 4.85 8.24 -36.63
CA PRO A 538 3.50 8.50 -37.11
C PRO A 538 3.11 9.98 -37.10
N LYS A 539 3.66 10.78 -36.17
CA LYS A 539 3.35 12.19 -35.96
C LYS A 539 4.53 13.11 -36.22
N ARG A 540 5.48 12.66 -37.07
CA ARG A 540 6.74 13.36 -37.31
C ARG A 540 6.53 14.83 -37.71
N SER A 541 5.63 15.12 -38.65
CA SER A 541 5.36 16.49 -39.10
C SER A 541 4.84 17.39 -38.00
N GLU A 542 3.97 16.89 -37.10
CA GLU A 542 3.43 17.67 -35.99
C GLU A 542 4.51 17.92 -34.92
N ILE A 543 5.31 16.89 -34.61
CA ILE A 543 6.36 16.96 -33.58
C ILE A 543 7.51 17.85 -34.01
N GLU A 544 7.94 17.78 -35.29
CA GLU A 544 9.02 18.62 -35.80
C GLU A 544 8.60 20.09 -36.04
N HIS A 545 7.31 20.33 -36.26
CA HIS A 545 6.78 21.69 -36.36
C HIS A 545 6.80 22.42 -35.02
N ASP A 546 6.66 21.70 -33.91
CA ASP A 546 6.78 22.26 -32.54
C ASP A 546 8.22 22.17 -32.03
N GLY A 547 8.97 23.26 -32.20
CA GLY A 547 10.37 23.36 -31.75
C GLY A 547 10.60 23.09 -30.27
N SER A 548 9.55 23.06 -29.42
CA SER A 548 9.67 22.78 -27.98
C SER A 548 10.17 21.36 -27.71
N PHE A 549 9.82 20.38 -28.53
CA PHE A 549 10.27 19.01 -28.38
C PHE A 549 11.77 18.84 -28.62
N ARG A 550 12.28 19.43 -29.72
CA ARG A 550 13.72 19.42 -30.02
C ARG A 550 14.51 20.19 -28.96
N ALA A 551 14.01 21.33 -28.53
CA ALA A 551 14.63 22.10 -27.45
C ALA A 551 14.69 21.31 -26.13
N ALA A 552 13.69 20.48 -25.85
CA ALA A 552 13.68 19.60 -24.68
C ALA A 552 14.76 18.51 -24.77
N VAL A 553 14.97 17.90 -25.95
CA VAL A 553 16.05 16.93 -26.16
C VAL A 553 17.41 17.60 -25.93
N ILE A 554 17.64 18.77 -26.52
CA ILE A 554 18.88 19.54 -26.32
C ILE A 554 19.08 19.84 -24.82
N ALA A 555 18.05 20.33 -24.14
CA ALA A 555 18.13 20.62 -22.71
C ALA A 555 18.46 19.38 -21.86
N CYS A 556 17.94 18.21 -22.23
CA CYS A 556 18.28 16.95 -21.55
C CYS A 556 19.74 16.55 -21.81
N VAL A 557 20.19 16.60 -23.05
CA VAL A 557 21.59 16.26 -23.42
C VAL A 557 22.57 17.17 -22.71
N THR A 558 22.36 18.49 -22.79
CA THR A 558 23.21 19.49 -22.10
C THR A 558 23.23 19.32 -20.58
N LYS A 559 22.09 18.91 -19.97
CA LYS A 559 22.03 18.70 -18.52
C LYS A 559 22.72 17.42 -18.07
N MET A 560 22.65 16.36 -18.85
CA MET A 560 23.11 15.01 -18.47
C MET A 560 24.56 14.73 -18.84
N ILE A 561 25.10 15.45 -19.79
CA ILE A 561 26.41 15.20 -20.40
C ILE A 561 27.23 16.48 -20.30
N ASP A 562 28.36 16.42 -19.59
CA ASP A 562 29.25 17.57 -19.41
C ASP A 562 30.19 17.81 -20.61
N ASP A 563 30.41 16.79 -21.43
CA ASP A 563 31.33 16.82 -22.57
C ASP A 563 30.65 17.40 -23.82
N GLU A 564 31.11 18.56 -24.26
CA GLU A 564 30.55 19.31 -25.39
C GLU A 564 30.70 18.55 -26.74
N GLU A 565 31.82 17.81 -26.93
CA GLU A 565 32.02 17.01 -28.16
C GLU A 565 31.01 15.87 -28.27
N ILE A 566 30.68 15.25 -27.11
CA ILE A 566 29.66 14.21 -27.03
C ILE A 566 28.27 14.81 -27.22
N GLN A 567 27.98 16.00 -26.66
CA GLN A 567 26.72 16.70 -26.88
C GLN A 567 26.51 16.99 -28.39
N ASP A 568 27.52 17.54 -29.04
CA ASP A 568 27.46 17.85 -30.47
C ASP A 568 27.27 16.61 -31.31
N LYS A 569 27.97 15.53 -31.05
CA LYS A 569 27.79 14.24 -31.72
C LYS A 569 26.35 13.72 -31.58
N ILE A 570 25.78 13.74 -30.41
CA ILE A 570 24.40 13.29 -30.17
C ILE A 570 23.42 14.15 -30.98
N ILE A 571 23.54 15.48 -30.90
CA ILE A 571 22.55 16.39 -31.49
C ILE A 571 22.69 16.50 -33.04
N LEU A 572 23.93 16.47 -33.56
CA LEU A 572 24.19 16.69 -34.99
C LEU A 572 24.25 15.39 -35.78
N GLU A 573 24.64 14.27 -35.18
CA GLU A 573 24.80 13.00 -35.89
C GLU A 573 23.74 11.97 -35.47
N GLU A 574 23.71 11.57 -34.21
CA GLU A 574 22.88 10.44 -33.75
C GLU A 574 21.38 10.76 -33.84
N LEU A 575 20.98 12.00 -33.51
CA LEU A 575 19.59 12.42 -33.61
C LEU A 575 19.11 12.41 -35.09
N ASN A 576 19.96 12.77 -36.04
CA ASN A 576 19.62 12.69 -37.47
C ASN A 576 19.45 11.24 -37.94
N ILE A 577 20.31 10.30 -37.45
CA ILE A 577 20.17 8.86 -37.72
C ILE A 577 18.81 8.35 -37.25
N TYR A 578 18.37 8.79 -36.05
CA TYR A 578 17.05 8.47 -35.50
C TYR A 578 15.93 9.07 -36.37
N GLN A 579 15.99 10.38 -36.64
CA GLN A 579 14.98 11.09 -37.42
C GLN A 579 14.75 10.47 -38.82
N ASP A 580 15.82 10.09 -39.52
CA ASP A 580 15.77 9.56 -40.87
C ASP A 580 15.66 8.04 -40.93
N GLN A 581 15.44 7.38 -39.79
CA GLN A 581 15.33 5.92 -39.68
C GLN A 581 16.53 5.20 -40.31
N GLN A 582 17.75 5.74 -40.13
CA GLN A 582 18.97 5.12 -40.66
C GLN A 582 19.48 4.00 -39.74
N GLY A 583 20.36 3.15 -40.23
CA GLY A 583 20.96 2.07 -39.46
C GLY A 583 19.92 1.10 -38.89
N THR A 584 20.05 0.79 -37.60
CA THR A 584 19.16 -0.14 -36.91
C THR A 584 17.72 0.35 -36.76
N PHE A 585 17.49 1.66 -36.74
CA PHE A 585 16.14 2.25 -36.68
C PHE A 585 15.32 2.00 -37.97
N GLY A 586 16.00 1.82 -39.09
CA GLY A 586 15.38 1.46 -40.36
C GLY A 586 15.06 -0.01 -40.55
N HIS A 587 15.50 -0.88 -39.65
CA HIS A 587 15.31 -2.31 -39.77
C HIS A 587 13.83 -2.71 -39.58
N GLU A 588 13.36 -3.71 -40.36
CA GLU A 588 11.96 -4.14 -40.35
C GLU A 588 11.48 -4.65 -38.94
N ILE A 589 12.38 -5.19 -38.13
CA ILE A 589 12.07 -5.59 -36.75
C ILE A 589 11.77 -4.34 -35.92
N ALA A 590 12.60 -3.30 -35.98
CA ALA A 590 12.39 -2.04 -35.29
C ALA A 590 11.07 -1.38 -35.69
N LYS A 591 10.78 -1.35 -37.02
CA LYS A 591 9.51 -0.81 -37.55
C LYS A 591 8.28 -1.58 -37.07
N ARG A 592 8.37 -2.89 -36.83
CA ARG A 592 7.28 -3.68 -36.25
C ARG A 592 7.13 -3.44 -34.78
N GLN A 593 8.23 -3.44 -34.02
CA GLN A 593 8.20 -3.28 -32.54
C GLN A 593 7.70 -1.89 -32.11
N ARG A 594 8.02 -0.82 -32.83
CA ARG A 594 7.53 0.53 -32.52
C ARG A 594 6.01 0.66 -32.49
N ARG A 595 5.26 -0.28 -33.08
CA ARG A 595 3.79 -0.30 -33.07
C ARG A 595 3.23 -0.89 -31.76
N ASN A 596 4.07 -1.47 -30.94
CA ASN A 596 3.67 -2.09 -29.68
C ASN A 596 3.70 -1.06 -28.55
N LYS A 597 2.55 -0.75 -27.93
CA LYS A 597 2.45 0.16 -26.79
C LYS A 597 3.20 -0.32 -25.52
N ASN A 598 3.59 -1.59 -25.47
CA ASN A 598 4.21 -2.19 -24.28
C ASN A 598 5.72 -2.43 -24.47
N PHE A 599 6.32 -1.99 -25.58
CA PHE A 599 7.76 -2.11 -25.73
C PHE A 599 8.50 -1.03 -24.92
N ASN A 600 9.75 -1.29 -24.60
CA ASN A 600 10.62 -0.30 -23.99
C ASN A 600 11.20 0.59 -25.11
N PRO A 601 10.92 1.91 -25.16
CA PRO A 601 11.43 2.80 -26.20
C PRO A 601 12.96 2.90 -26.24
N GLY A 602 13.66 2.52 -25.17
CA GLY A 602 15.11 2.53 -25.08
C GLY A 602 15.79 1.28 -25.68
N GLU A 603 15.04 0.24 -26.02
CA GLU A 603 15.52 -0.97 -26.70
C GLU A 603 15.42 -0.85 -28.22
#